data_e1fbe751792c10d3eb083d98ab95fdf7
#
_entry.id   e1fbe751792c10d3eb083d98ab95fdf7
#
_cell.length_a   1.000
_cell.length_b   1.000
_cell.length_c   1.000
_cell.angle_alpha   90.00
_cell.angle_beta   90.00
_cell.angle_gamma   90.00
#
_symmetry.space_group_name_H-M   'P 1'
#
loop_
_entity.id
_entity.type
_entity.pdbx_description
1 polymer ?
#
loop_
_entity_poly.entity_id
_entity_poly.type
_entity_poly.pdbx_seq_one_letter_code
_entity_poly.pdbx_strand_id
1 'polypeptide(L)'
;MGFQRRKGVLKSSWFTEDHQSLLSKSIATYLEAPNPSLVEYVAAEQATERYKDIFAGFFENYDAFLCPVTPIHAPLHGLSEYVINGVTVPAWHMVTATAPFNLSGLPALSMRFGTSDDNMPIAVQLVSRWYAERTILRVASILESVSPVRNLHPQI
;
A
#
# COMPACT_ATOMS: atom_id res chain seq x y z
N MET A 1 16.09 0.76 -7.29
CA MET A 1 16.82 -0.25 -6.48
C MET A 1 16.02 -1.54 -6.20
N GLY A 2 14.70 -1.52 -6.24
CA GLY A 2 13.86 -2.69 -5.94
C GLY A 2 13.90 -3.82 -6.98
N PHE A 3 13.97 -3.55 -8.26
CA PHE A 3 13.72 -4.53 -9.31
C PHE A 3 14.92 -5.45 -9.61
N GLN A 4 16.13 -4.93 -9.68
CA GLN A 4 17.32 -5.76 -9.86
C GLN A 4 17.71 -6.54 -8.60
N ARG A 5 17.45 -5.97 -7.39
CA ARG A 5 17.63 -6.70 -6.14
C ARG A 5 16.73 -7.94 -6.06
N ARG A 6 15.53 -7.92 -6.64
CA ARG A 6 14.58 -9.04 -6.56
C ARG A 6 15.04 -10.27 -7.36
N LYS A 7 15.55 -10.10 -8.58
CA LYS A 7 16.15 -11.23 -9.31
C LYS A 7 17.49 -11.68 -8.74
N GLY A 8 18.23 -10.77 -8.09
CA GLY A 8 19.46 -11.10 -7.37
C GLY A 8 19.18 -11.88 -6.08
N VAL A 9 18.14 -11.53 -5.33
CA VAL A 9 17.68 -12.28 -4.15
C VAL A 9 17.18 -13.67 -4.52
N LEU A 10 16.49 -13.80 -5.64
CA LEU A 10 15.96 -15.08 -6.12
C LEU A 10 17.03 -15.98 -6.78
N LYS A 11 18.16 -15.42 -7.20
CA LYS A 11 19.34 -16.18 -7.62
C LYS A 11 20.31 -16.47 -6.46
N SER A 12 20.03 -15.97 -5.25
CA SER A 12 20.81 -16.34 -4.07
C SER A 12 20.54 -17.81 -3.73
N SER A 13 21.51 -18.47 -3.09
CA SER A 13 21.42 -19.86 -2.63
C SER A 13 20.25 -20.18 -1.70
N TRP A 14 19.50 -19.17 -1.29
CA TRP A 14 18.27 -19.25 -0.50
C TRP A 14 17.04 -19.62 -1.32
N PHE A 15 17.04 -19.40 -2.64
CA PHE A 15 15.89 -19.60 -3.50
C PHE A 15 16.16 -20.75 -4.45
N THR A 16 15.99 -21.97 -3.95
CA THR A 16 16.03 -23.20 -4.76
C THR A 16 14.72 -23.36 -5.54
N GLU A 17 14.71 -24.22 -6.58
CA GLU A 17 13.50 -24.54 -7.34
C GLU A 17 12.35 -25.04 -6.46
N ASP A 18 12.66 -25.71 -5.35
CA ASP A 18 11.67 -26.17 -4.37
C ASP A 18 10.88 -25.02 -3.73
N HIS A 19 11.48 -23.84 -3.58
CA HIS A 19 10.79 -22.67 -3.01
C HIS A 19 9.85 -21.97 -4.00
N GLN A 20 9.96 -22.23 -5.30
CA GLN A 20 9.06 -21.64 -6.29
C GLN A 20 7.62 -22.11 -6.10
N SER A 21 7.43 -23.35 -5.66
CA SER A 21 6.10 -23.92 -5.35
C SER A 21 5.41 -23.25 -4.16
N LEU A 22 6.17 -22.56 -3.29
CA LEU A 22 5.67 -21.86 -2.12
C LEU A 22 5.29 -20.41 -2.42
N LEU A 23 5.57 -19.91 -3.62
CA LEU A 23 5.24 -18.53 -4.00
C LEU A 23 3.75 -18.38 -4.22
N SER A 24 3.21 -17.26 -3.75
CA SER A 24 1.87 -16.86 -4.19
C SER A 24 1.86 -16.61 -5.70
N LYS A 25 0.71 -16.85 -6.33
CA LYS A 25 0.53 -16.63 -7.78
C LYS A 25 0.95 -15.20 -8.20
N SER A 26 0.65 -14.21 -7.38
CA SER A 26 1.03 -12.81 -7.64
C SER A 26 2.54 -12.62 -7.68
N ILE A 27 3.28 -13.23 -6.77
CA ILE A 27 4.75 -13.15 -6.74
C ILE A 27 5.35 -13.91 -7.94
N ALA A 28 4.84 -15.09 -8.26
CA ALA A 28 5.29 -15.84 -9.42
C ALA A 28 5.15 -15.02 -10.72
N THR A 29 3.95 -14.47 -10.98
CA THR A 29 3.69 -13.60 -12.15
C THR A 29 4.62 -12.37 -12.17
N TYR A 30 4.86 -11.78 -11.02
CA TYR A 30 5.75 -10.62 -10.92
C TYR A 30 7.20 -10.95 -11.27
N LEU A 31 7.65 -12.16 -10.96
CA LEU A 31 9.00 -12.62 -11.25
C LEU A 31 9.21 -12.99 -12.73
N GLU A 32 8.15 -13.40 -13.40
CA GLU A 32 8.13 -13.68 -14.84
C GLU A 32 8.13 -12.41 -15.69
N ALA A 33 7.78 -11.27 -15.13
CA ALA A 33 7.75 -10.00 -15.85
C ALA A 33 9.14 -9.67 -16.46
N PRO A 34 9.20 -9.14 -17.70
CA PRO A 34 10.44 -8.78 -18.34
C PRO A 34 11.20 -7.71 -17.53
N ASN A 35 12.54 -7.74 -17.63
CA ASN A 35 13.34 -6.69 -17.02
C ASN A 35 13.16 -5.40 -17.78
N PRO A 36 12.94 -4.27 -17.11
CA PRO A 36 12.95 -2.97 -17.76
C PRO A 36 14.35 -2.68 -18.33
N SER A 37 14.40 -1.96 -19.43
CA SER A 37 15.62 -1.37 -19.92
C SER A 37 16.18 -0.34 -18.91
N LEU A 38 17.46 0.01 -19.04
CA LEU A 38 18.06 1.05 -18.20
C LEU A 38 17.32 2.39 -18.35
N VAL A 39 16.86 2.73 -19.55
CA VAL A 39 16.12 3.97 -19.83
C VAL A 39 14.79 3.98 -19.06
N GLU A 40 14.04 2.90 -19.13
CA GLU A 40 12.77 2.77 -18.38
C GLU A 40 12.99 2.82 -16.86
N TYR A 41 14.07 2.18 -16.40
CA TYR A 41 14.43 2.22 -14.98
C TYR A 41 14.75 3.65 -14.51
N VAL A 42 15.59 4.38 -15.26
CA VAL A 42 15.95 5.78 -14.95
C VAL A 42 14.72 6.68 -15.01
N ALA A 43 13.84 6.50 -16.01
CA ALA A 43 12.60 7.25 -16.10
C ALA A 43 11.67 7.01 -14.88
N ALA A 44 11.58 5.77 -14.39
CA ALA A 44 10.81 5.43 -13.20
C ALA A 44 11.41 6.06 -11.92
N GLU A 45 12.74 6.05 -11.77
CA GLU A 45 13.42 6.73 -10.65
C GLU A 45 13.14 8.25 -10.67
N GLN A 46 13.24 8.89 -11.83
CA GLN A 46 12.91 10.31 -11.98
C GLN A 46 11.43 10.60 -11.68
N ALA A 47 10.53 9.71 -12.07
CA ALA A 47 9.12 9.84 -11.72
C ALA A 47 8.90 9.74 -10.21
N THR A 48 9.63 8.85 -9.54
CA THR A 48 9.59 8.70 -8.08
C THR A 48 10.09 9.96 -7.37
N GLU A 49 11.18 10.57 -7.84
CA GLU A 49 11.66 11.83 -7.27
C GLU A 49 10.64 12.97 -7.46
N ARG A 50 10.02 13.10 -8.65
CA ARG A 50 8.92 14.07 -8.84
C ARG A 50 7.74 13.83 -7.89
N TYR A 51 7.43 12.58 -7.58
CA TYR A 51 6.41 12.24 -6.59
C TYR A 51 6.79 12.76 -5.20
N LYS A 52 8.03 12.59 -4.79
CA LYS A 52 8.55 13.10 -3.52
C LYS A 52 8.44 14.63 -3.45
N ASP A 53 8.81 15.33 -4.52
CA ASP A 53 8.71 16.79 -4.58
C ASP A 53 7.26 17.28 -4.42
N ILE A 54 6.29 16.59 -5.05
CA ILE A 54 4.86 16.91 -4.90
C ILE A 54 4.43 16.78 -3.45
N PHE A 55 4.80 15.69 -2.78
CA PHE A 55 4.45 15.50 -1.37
C PHE A 55 5.22 16.45 -0.44
N ALA A 56 6.47 16.78 -0.75
CA ALA A 56 7.21 17.79 0.00
C ALA A 56 6.46 19.13 -0.01
N GLY A 57 6.06 19.62 -1.19
CA GLY A 57 5.28 20.85 -1.33
C GLY A 57 3.91 20.78 -0.65
N PHE A 58 3.23 19.64 -0.70
CA PHE A 58 1.97 19.45 0.02
C PHE A 58 2.15 19.60 1.54
N PHE A 59 3.15 18.95 2.11
CA PHE A 59 3.41 18.97 3.56
C PHE A 59 4.09 20.26 4.06
N GLU A 60 4.34 21.25 3.21
CA GLU A 60 4.66 22.61 3.67
C GLU A 60 3.43 23.30 4.32
N ASN A 61 2.23 22.92 3.87
CA ASN A 61 0.98 23.55 4.31
C ASN A 61 0.10 22.64 5.20
N TYR A 62 0.39 21.34 5.26
CA TYR A 62 -0.42 20.36 5.98
C TYR A 62 0.45 19.45 6.82
N ASP A 63 0.00 19.15 8.03
CA ASP A 63 0.71 18.24 8.95
C ASP A 63 0.44 16.76 8.65
N ALA A 64 -0.74 16.44 8.15
CA ALA A 64 -1.16 15.09 7.85
C ALA A 64 -2.12 15.05 6.65
N PHE A 65 -2.10 13.93 5.93
CA PHE A 65 -3.03 13.59 4.88
C PHE A 65 -3.86 12.38 5.33
N LEU A 66 -5.18 12.48 5.25
CA LEU A 66 -6.12 11.41 5.60
C LEU A 66 -6.82 10.92 4.34
N CYS A 67 -6.80 9.61 4.11
CA CYS A 67 -7.51 9.00 2.99
C CYS A 67 -7.92 7.55 3.31
N PRO A 68 -8.78 6.92 2.48
CA PRO A 68 -9.05 5.48 2.58
C PRO A 68 -7.77 4.66 2.38
N VAL A 69 -7.69 3.49 3.01
CA VAL A 69 -6.58 2.52 2.80
C VAL A 69 -6.77 1.76 1.49
N THR A 70 -8.01 1.33 1.25
CA THR A 70 -8.40 0.56 0.07
C THR A 70 -9.67 1.14 -0.54
N PRO A 71 -9.89 0.98 -1.86
CA PRO A 71 -11.07 1.52 -2.55
C PRO A 71 -12.39 0.81 -2.16
N ILE A 72 -12.32 -0.40 -1.64
CA ILE A 72 -13.44 -1.19 -1.12
C ILE A 72 -13.00 -1.91 0.16
N HIS A 73 -13.96 -2.44 0.96
CA HIS A 73 -13.65 -3.34 2.08
C HIS A 73 -13.00 -4.65 1.57
N ALA A 74 -12.56 -5.51 2.49
CA ALA A 74 -11.84 -6.74 2.13
C ALA A 74 -12.67 -7.62 1.18
N PRO A 75 -12.20 -7.88 -0.04
CA PRO A 75 -12.90 -8.70 -1.03
C PRO A 75 -12.66 -10.20 -0.76
N LEU A 76 -13.38 -11.04 -1.49
CA LEU A 76 -13.16 -12.49 -1.48
C LEU A 76 -11.75 -12.82 -2.00
N HIS A 77 -11.15 -13.88 -1.42
CA HIS A 77 -9.86 -14.37 -1.85
C HIS A 77 -9.88 -14.94 -3.28
N GLY A 78 -8.75 -14.85 -3.97
CA GLY A 78 -8.53 -15.51 -5.26
C GLY A 78 -9.13 -14.82 -6.48
N LEU A 79 -9.77 -13.67 -6.31
CA LEU A 79 -10.27 -12.90 -7.44
C LEU A 79 -9.11 -12.18 -8.16
N SER A 80 -9.18 -12.17 -9.50
CA SER A 80 -8.25 -11.42 -10.35
C SER A 80 -8.76 -10.00 -10.67
N GLU A 81 -10.05 -9.76 -10.45
CA GLU A 81 -10.75 -8.52 -10.77
C GLU A 81 -11.80 -8.22 -9.69
N TYR A 82 -12.12 -6.93 -9.53
CA TYR A 82 -13.17 -6.44 -8.65
C TYR A 82 -14.07 -5.46 -9.39
N VAL A 83 -15.29 -5.28 -8.89
CA VAL A 83 -16.20 -4.25 -9.39
C VAL A 83 -16.25 -3.10 -8.39
N ILE A 84 -15.88 -1.89 -8.83
CA ILE A 84 -15.90 -0.67 -8.01
C ILE A 84 -16.78 0.35 -8.74
N ASN A 85 -17.88 0.76 -8.13
CA ASN A 85 -18.86 1.66 -8.74
C ASN A 85 -19.32 1.23 -10.15
N GLY A 86 -19.53 -0.08 -10.35
CA GLY A 86 -19.95 -0.63 -11.66
C GLY A 86 -18.82 -0.78 -12.68
N VAL A 87 -17.57 -0.45 -12.34
CA VAL A 87 -16.42 -0.60 -13.22
C VAL A 87 -15.58 -1.80 -12.76
N THR A 88 -15.30 -2.71 -13.69
CA THR A 88 -14.39 -3.84 -13.45
C THR A 88 -12.95 -3.33 -13.47
N VAL A 89 -12.22 -3.60 -12.40
CA VAL A 89 -10.81 -3.22 -12.22
C VAL A 89 -9.97 -4.43 -11.84
N PRO A 90 -8.70 -4.50 -12.23
CA PRO A 90 -7.82 -5.60 -11.87
C PRO A 90 -7.50 -5.59 -10.37
N ALA A 91 -7.17 -6.75 -9.81
CA ALA A 91 -6.95 -6.94 -8.38
C ALA A 91 -5.87 -6.01 -7.77
N TRP A 92 -4.86 -5.63 -8.55
CA TRP A 92 -3.82 -4.69 -8.08
C TRP A 92 -4.38 -3.28 -7.79
N HIS A 93 -5.59 -2.96 -8.25
CA HIS A 93 -6.26 -1.69 -7.95
C HIS A 93 -6.50 -1.49 -6.44
N MET A 94 -6.51 -2.57 -5.67
CA MET A 94 -6.64 -2.50 -4.19
C MET A 94 -5.51 -1.74 -3.51
N VAL A 95 -4.34 -1.64 -4.12
CA VAL A 95 -3.17 -0.94 -3.54
C VAL A 95 -2.97 0.47 -4.08
N THR A 96 -3.89 0.99 -4.91
CA THR A 96 -3.74 2.30 -5.54
C THR A 96 -3.67 3.45 -4.54
N ALA A 97 -4.34 3.33 -3.39
CA ALA A 97 -4.31 4.33 -2.34
C ALA A 97 -3.05 4.26 -1.45
N THR A 98 -2.32 3.14 -1.45
CA THR A 98 -1.12 2.95 -0.61
C THR A 98 0.18 3.01 -1.42
N ALA A 99 0.14 2.67 -2.69
CA ALA A 99 1.32 2.64 -3.57
C ALA A 99 2.09 3.97 -3.65
N PRO A 100 1.45 5.15 -3.72
CA PRO A 100 2.15 6.43 -3.75
C PRO A 100 3.05 6.66 -2.53
N PHE A 101 2.59 6.25 -1.35
CA PHE A 101 3.33 6.43 -0.10
C PHE A 101 4.46 5.42 0.04
N ASN A 102 4.27 4.20 -0.46
CA ASN A 102 5.35 3.21 -0.57
C ASN A 102 6.46 3.66 -1.53
N LEU A 103 6.09 4.30 -2.64
CA LEU A 103 7.06 4.84 -3.61
C LEU A 103 7.83 6.02 -3.04
N SER A 104 7.14 6.95 -2.40
CA SER A 104 7.76 8.15 -1.83
C SER A 104 8.50 7.89 -0.51
N GLY A 105 8.23 6.76 0.17
CA GLY A 105 8.81 6.44 1.47
C GLY A 105 8.26 7.29 2.61
N LEU A 106 7.05 7.83 2.46
CA LEU A 106 6.38 8.60 3.49
C LEU A 106 5.88 7.69 4.62
N PRO A 107 5.95 8.12 5.88
CA PRO A 107 5.36 7.40 6.99
C PRO A 107 3.84 7.37 6.85
N ALA A 108 3.26 6.18 6.95
CA ALA A 108 1.83 5.96 6.84
C ALA A 108 1.35 5.01 7.94
N LEU A 109 0.18 5.31 8.51
CA LEU A 109 -0.48 4.51 9.53
C LEU A 109 -1.90 4.18 9.06
N SER A 110 -2.25 2.92 9.11
CA SER A 110 -3.63 2.46 8.87
C SER A 110 -4.31 2.15 10.19
N MET A 111 -5.56 2.62 10.35
CA MET A 111 -6.37 2.31 11.51
C MET A 111 -7.81 2.03 11.12
N ARG A 112 -8.46 1.11 11.82
CA ARG A 112 -9.89 0.88 11.67
C ARG A 112 -10.67 2.09 12.16
N PHE A 113 -11.62 2.56 11.35
CA PHE A 113 -12.46 3.71 11.70
C PHE A 113 -13.96 3.49 11.40
N GLY A 114 -14.32 2.37 10.79
CA GLY A 114 -15.70 2.06 10.44
C GLY A 114 -15.95 0.57 10.25
N THR A 115 -17.18 0.28 9.89
CA THR A 115 -17.65 -1.04 9.52
C THR A 115 -18.58 -0.89 8.32
N SER A 116 -18.46 -1.76 7.33
CA SER A 116 -19.39 -1.81 6.18
C SER A 116 -20.71 -2.48 6.56
N ASP A 117 -21.69 -2.43 5.66
CA ASP A 117 -23.02 -3.01 5.88
C ASP A 117 -22.96 -4.54 6.09
N ASP A 118 -21.94 -5.20 5.54
CA ASP A 118 -21.66 -6.63 5.72
C ASP A 118 -20.71 -6.93 6.89
N ASN A 119 -20.56 -5.98 7.83
CA ASN A 119 -19.72 -6.09 9.04
C ASN A 119 -18.21 -6.21 8.80
N MET A 120 -17.72 -5.90 7.61
CA MET A 120 -16.28 -5.88 7.35
C MET A 120 -15.63 -4.59 7.87
N PRO A 121 -14.41 -4.65 8.43
CA PRO A 121 -13.72 -3.46 8.91
C PRO A 121 -13.37 -2.51 7.76
N ILE A 122 -13.66 -1.24 7.96
CA ILE A 122 -13.23 -0.15 7.08
C ILE A 122 -12.10 0.61 7.79
N ALA A 123 -11.03 0.86 7.06
CA ALA A 123 -9.88 1.55 7.58
C ALA A 123 -9.60 2.87 6.85
N VAL A 124 -9.03 3.81 7.59
CA VAL A 124 -8.44 5.04 7.06
C VAL A 124 -6.94 4.98 7.23
N GLN A 125 -6.20 5.69 6.37
CA GLN A 125 -4.77 5.87 6.56
C GLN A 125 -4.43 7.34 6.77
N LEU A 126 -3.46 7.54 7.64
CA LEU A 126 -2.82 8.80 7.94
C LEU A 126 -1.42 8.79 7.37
N VAL A 127 -1.06 9.82 6.65
CA VAL A 127 0.26 9.98 6.05
C VAL A 127 0.80 11.34 6.48
N SER A 128 2.10 11.44 6.71
CA SER A 128 2.76 12.70 7.03
C SER A 128 4.08 12.84 6.29
N ARG A 129 4.74 13.98 6.44
CA ARG A 129 6.09 14.20 5.93
C ARG A 129 7.08 13.19 6.48
N TRP A 130 8.20 12.99 5.80
CA TRP A 130 9.28 12.12 6.27
C TRP A 130 9.71 12.46 7.70
N TYR A 131 9.94 11.42 8.49
CA TYR A 131 10.37 11.49 9.90
C TYR A 131 9.35 12.14 10.85
N ALA A 132 8.09 12.26 10.46
CA ALA A 132 7.02 12.80 11.30
C ALA A 132 6.03 11.73 11.80
N GLU A 133 6.52 10.52 12.10
CA GLU A 133 5.72 9.41 12.64
C GLU A 133 5.00 9.82 13.93
N ARG A 134 5.64 10.66 14.75
CA ARG A 134 5.02 11.19 15.97
C ARG A 134 3.75 12.00 15.66
N THR A 135 3.72 12.74 14.56
CA THR A 135 2.54 13.53 14.16
C THR A 135 1.38 12.60 13.82
N ILE A 136 1.61 11.58 12.97
CA ILE A 136 0.53 10.64 12.60
C ILE A 136 0.05 9.81 13.78
N LEU A 137 0.92 9.39 14.69
CA LEU A 137 0.53 8.68 15.93
C LEU A 137 -0.35 9.56 16.81
N ARG A 138 -0.02 10.85 16.95
CA ARG A 138 -0.85 11.79 17.72
C ARG A 138 -2.22 12.00 17.09
N VAL A 139 -2.29 12.21 15.77
CA VAL A 139 -3.55 12.34 15.04
C VAL A 139 -4.37 11.06 15.12
N ALA A 140 -3.73 9.89 14.95
CA ALA A 140 -4.38 8.59 15.08
C ALA A 140 -4.99 8.40 16.48
N SER A 141 -4.29 8.78 17.54
CA SER A 141 -4.80 8.69 18.92
C SER A 141 -6.05 9.56 19.14
N ILE A 142 -6.09 10.76 18.53
CA ILE A 142 -7.27 11.62 18.57
C ILE A 142 -8.43 10.97 17.82
N LEU A 143 -8.19 10.47 16.61
CA LEU A 143 -9.21 9.79 15.81
C LEU A 143 -9.72 8.52 16.52
N GLU A 144 -8.83 7.75 17.13
CA GLU A 144 -9.21 6.58 17.90
C GLU A 144 -10.17 6.94 19.05
N SER A 145 -9.92 8.05 19.74
CA SER A 145 -10.75 8.50 20.86
C SER A 145 -12.22 8.79 20.47
N VAL A 146 -12.45 9.16 19.20
CA VAL A 146 -13.78 9.45 18.64
C VAL A 146 -14.28 8.37 17.68
N SER A 147 -13.52 7.30 17.49
CA SER A 147 -13.89 6.21 16.58
C SER A 147 -15.12 5.46 17.06
N PRO A 148 -16.16 5.29 16.22
CA PRO A 148 -17.35 4.53 16.56
C PRO A 148 -17.09 3.03 16.78
N VAL A 149 -15.93 2.54 16.33
CA VAL A 149 -15.53 1.14 16.39
C VAL A 149 -14.41 0.86 17.41
N ARG A 150 -14.06 1.85 18.24
CA ARG A 150 -12.96 1.79 19.19
C ARG A 150 -12.99 0.54 20.08
N ASN A 151 -14.18 0.17 20.55
CA ASN A 151 -14.37 -0.95 21.49
C ASN A 151 -14.82 -2.25 20.80
N LEU A 152 -14.83 -2.29 19.46
CA LEU A 152 -15.20 -3.49 18.72
C LEU A 152 -13.96 -4.35 18.48
N HIS A 153 -13.91 -5.50 19.13
CA HIS A 153 -12.84 -6.48 18.98
C HIS A 153 -13.42 -7.80 18.46
N PRO A 154 -12.63 -8.60 17.72
CA PRO A 154 -13.03 -9.95 17.37
C PRO A 154 -13.35 -10.75 18.67
N GLN A 155 -14.41 -11.51 18.64
CA GLN A 155 -14.66 -12.51 19.69
C GLN A 155 -13.79 -13.72 19.35
N ILE A 156 -12.82 -13.98 20.21
CA ILE A 156 -11.89 -15.10 20.12
C ILE A 156 -12.34 -16.18 21.08
#